data_9967855f47d707895f0a7f5aadd69970
#
_entry.id   9967855f47d707895f0a7f5aadd69970
#
_cell.length_a   1.000
_cell.length_b   1.000
_cell.length_c   1.000
_cell.angle_alpha   90.00
_cell.angle_beta   90.00
_cell.angle_gamma   90.00
#
_symmetry.space_group_name_H-M   'P 1'
#
loop_
_entity.id
_entity.type
_entity.pdbx_description
1 polymer ?
#
loop_
_entity_poly.entity_id
_entity_poly.type
_entity_poly.pdbx_seq_one_letter_code
_entity_poly.pdbx_strand_id
1 'polypeptide(L)'
;MVHFDRHGGRIWAEPRGRALGYHWPQYSIHRGELQMMLLDAVRARLGEDAVRTGTVFEGFEQDGTQVRARLLDRASGTAETVAADALVGADGLHSAVRAQLYPDEPAPLWNGIRLWRGITEADPILTGRTMVVMGSNATSKIVVYPISMRTERRGRALLNWAAEVRLADDRLDWDPDWNKAGRLEDVLPYFADWKYDWLDFPALMSQAAEILEYPMVDRDPVDRWTFGRVTLLGDAAHPMYPIGSNGGSQAILDARVLAHELAASGDAAEGLLAYDKARREPVNAIVRACRDMPADRVLHTVSQRAPQGFTSIEDVLSPDELNTISGAYRQTSFSDVEALNSRPSYTAAR
;
A
#
# COMPACT_ATOMS: atom_id res chain seq x y z
N MET A 1 -4.76 -13.22 -9.94
CA MET A 1 -4.18 -12.02 -10.58
C MET A 1 -3.85 -12.36 -12.01
N VAL A 2 -4.12 -11.45 -12.96
CA VAL A 2 -3.83 -11.67 -14.39
C VAL A 2 -3.12 -10.44 -14.93
N HIS A 3 -2.07 -10.67 -15.71
CA HIS A 3 -1.29 -9.63 -16.38
C HIS A 3 -1.59 -9.61 -17.87
N PHE A 4 -1.78 -8.41 -18.41
CA PHE A 4 -2.02 -8.18 -19.83
C PHE A 4 -1.05 -7.12 -20.38
N ASP A 5 -0.77 -7.17 -21.66
CA ASP A 5 -0.18 -6.05 -22.36
C ASP A 5 -1.23 -4.94 -22.61
N ARG A 6 -0.80 -3.79 -23.11
CA ARG A 6 -1.72 -2.66 -23.42
C ARG A 6 -2.75 -2.97 -24.52
N HIS A 7 -2.55 -4.02 -25.31
CA HIS A 7 -3.45 -4.43 -26.43
C HIS A 7 -4.45 -5.50 -25.99
N GLY A 8 -4.41 -5.94 -24.73
CA GLY A 8 -5.30 -6.97 -24.18
C GLY A 8 -4.77 -8.40 -24.34
N GLY A 9 -3.55 -8.56 -24.83
CA GLY A 9 -2.87 -9.87 -24.87
C GLY A 9 -2.55 -10.36 -23.45
N ARG A 10 -2.99 -11.57 -23.11
CA ARG A 10 -2.72 -12.18 -21.80
C ARG A 10 -1.28 -12.64 -21.71
N ILE A 11 -0.53 -12.07 -20.78
CA ILE A 11 0.87 -12.42 -20.53
C ILE A 11 0.96 -13.58 -19.56
N TRP A 12 0.32 -13.45 -18.38
CA TRP A 12 0.49 -14.39 -17.29
C TRP A 12 -0.69 -14.33 -16.33
N ALA A 13 -0.99 -15.45 -15.68
CA ALA A 13 -1.96 -15.51 -14.61
C ALA A 13 -1.44 -16.33 -13.43
N GLU A 14 -1.73 -15.88 -12.23
CA GLU A 14 -1.33 -16.54 -11.00
C GLU A 14 -2.51 -16.62 -10.03
N PRO A 15 -2.81 -17.79 -9.48
CA PRO A 15 -3.74 -17.90 -8.36
C PRO A 15 -3.22 -17.13 -7.15
N ARG A 16 -4.11 -16.75 -6.24
CA ARG A 16 -3.76 -16.00 -5.02
C ARG A 16 -4.45 -16.61 -3.80
N GLY A 17 -3.91 -16.32 -2.61
CA GLY A 17 -4.43 -16.81 -1.36
C GLY A 17 -4.46 -18.35 -1.31
N ARG A 18 -5.56 -18.92 -0.82
CA ARG A 18 -5.70 -20.40 -0.66
C ARG A 18 -5.48 -21.18 -1.95
N ALA A 19 -5.84 -20.61 -3.10
CA ALA A 19 -5.65 -21.26 -4.39
C ALA A 19 -4.16 -21.37 -4.81
N LEU A 20 -3.27 -20.57 -4.20
CA LEU A 20 -1.81 -20.67 -4.36
C LEU A 20 -1.16 -21.57 -3.30
N GLY A 21 -1.91 -22.07 -2.31
CA GLY A 21 -1.42 -22.92 -1.24
C GLY A 21 -1.21 -22.26 0.12
N TYR A 22 -1.60 -20.97 0.27
CA TYR A 22 -1.59 -20.33 1.58
C TYR A 22 -2.68 -20.89 2.50
N HIS A 23 -2.44 -20.92 3.79
CA HIS A 23 -3.44 -21.27 4.80
C HIS A 23 -4.59 -20.24 4.87
N TRP A 24 -4.35 -19.02 4.39
CA TRP A 24 -5.29 -17.89 4.48
C TRP A 24 -5.75 -17.41 3.07
N PRO A 25 -6.93 -16.81 2.98
CA PRO A 25 -7.34 -16.12 1.78
C PRO A 25 -6.55 -14.81 1.62
N GLN A 26 -6.43 -14.33 0.38
CA GLN A 26 -6.02 -12.97 0.08
C GLN A 26 -7.28 -12.15 -0.22
N TYR A 27 -7.37 -10.97 0.38
CA TYR A 27 -8.49 -10.05 0.18
C TYR A 27 -8.05 -8.79 -0.56
N SER A 28 -8.89 -8.36 -1.50
CA SER A 28 -8.95 -6.97 -1.93
C SER A 28 -10.10 -6.32 -1.16
N ILE A 29 -9.86 -5.16 -0.56
CA ILE A 29 -10.81 -4.53 0.36
C ILE A 29 -10.86 -3.02 0.15
N HIS A 30 -12.04 -2.43 0.35
CA HIS A 30 -12.17 -0.98 0.48
C HIS A 30 -11.51 -0.53 1.78
N ARG A 31 -10.40 0.24 1.67
CA ARG A 31 -9.60 0.63 2.85
C ARG A 31 -10.38 1.46 3.88
N GLY A 32 -11.28 2.34 3.41
CA GLY A 32 -12.17 3.08 4.30
C GLY A 32 -13.12 2.17 5.09
N GLU A 33 -13.71 1.12 4.47
CA GLU A 33 -14.54 0.15 5.18
C GLU A 33 -13.73 -0.62 6.24
N LEU A 34 -12.49 -1.01 5.91
CA LEU A 34 -11.58 -1.65 6.89
C LEU A 34 -11.27 -0.71 8.06
N GLN A 35 -10.96 0.55 7.78
CA GLN A 35 -10.68 1.56 8.80
C GLN A 35 -11.87 1.76 9.74
N MET A 36 -13.08 1.92 9.20
CA MET A 36 -14.28 2.08 10.02
C MET A 36 -14.59 0.83 10.84
N MET A 37 -14.43 -0.35 10.27
CA MET A 37 -14.59 -1.61 11.02
C MET A 37 -13.59 -1.72 12.20
N LEU A 38 -12.35 -1.31 12.01
CA LEU A 38 -11.34 -1.27 13.07
C LEU A 38 -11.67 -0.20 14.11
N LEU A 39 -12.12 0.97 13.71
CA LEU A 39 -12.55 2.04 14.60
C LEU A 39 -13.72 1.58 15.50
N ASP A 40 -14.74 0.97 14.90
CA ASP A 40 -15.88 0.42 15.64
C ASP A 40 -15.44 -0.66 16.64
N ALA A 41 -14.49 -1.52 16.24
CA ALA A 41 -13.94 -2.53 17.14
C ALA A 41 -13.12 -1.93 18.30
N VAL A 42 -12.39 -0.85 18.07
CA VAL A 42 -11.67 -0.12 19.13
C VAL A 42 -12.65 0.51 20.10
N ARG A 43 -13.65 1.24 19.62
CA ARG A 43 -14.67 1.88 20.43
C ARG A 43 -15.46 0.88 21.28
N ALA A 44 -15.88 -0.24 20.67
CA ALA A 44 -16.60 -1.29 21.36
C ALA A 44 -15.81 -1.95 22.49
N ARG A 45 -14.47 -2.00 22.39
CA ARG A 45 -13.60 -2.68 23.35
C ARG A 45 -13.01 -1.74 24.41
N LEU A 46 -12.70 -0.52 24.03
CA LEU A 46 -11.95 0.44 24.84
C LEU A 46 -12.76 1.70 25.20
N GLY A 47 -13.95 1.87 24.64
CA GLY A 47 -14.80 3.05 24.84
C GLY A 47 -14.65 4.08 23.74
N GLU A 48 -15.61 5.01 23.65
CA GLU A 48 -15.66 6.05 22.61
C GLU A 48 -14.46 6.99 22.68
N ASP A 49 -13.95 7.27 23.87
CA ASP A 49 -12.83 8.19 24.10
C ASP A 49 -11.44 7.61 23.75
N ALA A 50 -11.38 6.31 23.40
CA ALA A 50 -10.12 5.67 23.02
C ALA A 50 -9.52 6.24 21.73
N VAL A 51 -10.34 6.85 20.86
CA VAL A 51 -9.91 7.53 19.63
C VAL A 51 -10.37 8.98 19.65
N ARG A 52 -9.41 9.86 19.77
CA ARG A 52 -9.62 11.32 19.84
C ARG A 52 -9.44 11.93 18.47
N THR A 53 -10.55 12.16 17.76
CA THR A 53 -10.55 12.86 16.47
C THR A 53 -10.42 14.37 16.65
N GLY A 54 -10.05 15.10 15.59
CA GLY A 54 -9.85 16.55 15.66
C GLY A 54 -8.61 17.00 16.45
N THR A 55 -7.74 16.06 16.84
CA THR A 55 -6.53 16.30 17.63
C THR A 55 -5.29 16.25 16.73
N VAL A 56 -4.43 17.26 16.82
CA VAL A 56 -3.16 17.33 16.09
C VAL A 56 -2.01 17.05 17.06
N PHE A 57 -1.10 16.19 16.65
CA PHE A 57 0.18 16.03 17.33
C PHE A 57 1.14 17.14 16.90
N GLU A 58 1.74 17.85 17.87
CA GLU A 58 2.67 18.96 17.63
C GLU A 58 4.13 18.62 17.96
N GLY A 59 4.36 17.58 18.75
CA GLY A 59 5.71 17.16 19.15
C GLY A 59 5.71 16.35 20.44
N PHE A 60 6.89 15.88 20.81
CA PHE A 60 7.08 15.14 22.06
C PHE A 60 8.41 15.46 22.73
N GLU A 61 8.47 15.15 24.02
CA GLU A 61 9.67 15.07 24.83
C GLU A 61 9.69 13.73 25.58
N GLN A 62 10.88 13.21 25.90
CA GLN A 62 11.00 12.00 26.72
C GLN A 62 12.18 12.12 27.70
N ASP A 63 12.05 11.51 28.88
CA ASP A 63 13.05 11.56 29.94
C ASP A 63 13.58 10.17 30.35
N GLY A 64 13.33 9.14 29.57
CA GLY A 64 13.72 7.75 29.83
C GLY A 64 12.69 6.97 30.68
N THR A 65 11.83 7.62 31.43
CA THR A 65 10.75 6.98 32.22
C THR A 65 9.40 7.09 31.54
N GLN A 66 9.16 8.18 30.83
CA GLN A 66 7.91 8.46 30.10
C GLN A 66 8.17 9.32 28.86
N VAL A 67 7.20 9.34 27.97
CA VAL A 67 7.10 10.29 26.87
C VAL A 67 5.95 11.25 27.12
N ARG A 68 6.13 12.53 26.78
CA ARG A 68 5.11 13.58 26.86
C ARG A 68 4.82 14.09 25.46
N ALA A 69 3.62 13.82 24.96
CA ALA A 69 3.15 14.30 23.67
C ALA A 69 2.38 15.63 23.86
N ARG A 70 2.72 16.63 23.03
CA ARG A 70 1.97 17.88 22.93
C ARG A 70 0.93 17.72 21.83
N LEU A 71 -0.33 17.93 22.22
CA LEU A 71 -1.51 17.76 21.38
C LEU A 71 -2.28 19.09 21.30
N LEU A 72 -2.84 19.37 20.13
CA LEU A 72 -3.69 20.55 19.89
C LEU A 72 -5.10 20.09 19.46
N ASP A 73 -6.11 20.48 20.17
CA ASP A 73 -7.49 20.35 19.75
C ASP A 73 -7.80 21.38 18.65
N ARG A 74 -8.20 20.92 17.45
CA ARG A 74 -8.45 21.78 16.29
C ARG A 74 -9.66 22.71 16.46
N ALA A 75 -10.65 22.26 17.21
CA ALA A 75 -11.89 23.02 17.34
C ALA A 75 -11.74 24.18 18.33
N SER A 76 -11.08 23.94 19.45
CA SER A 76 -10.88 24.95 20.52
C SER A 76 -9.57 25.72 20.39
N GLY A 77 -8.58 25.21 19.65
CA GLY A 77 -7.21 25.72 19.64
C GLY A 77 -6.47 25.51 20.96
N THR A 78 -6.98 24.65 21.83
CA THR A 78 -6.37 24.38 23.14
C THR A 78 -5.27 23.31 23.01
N ALA A 79 -4.08 23.65 23.50
CA ALA A 79 -2.98 22.69 23.60
C ALA A 79 -3.01 21.97 24.95
N GLU A 80 -2.67 20.70 24.94
CA GLU A 80 -2.48 19.88 26.15
C GLU A 80 -1.22 19.01 26.04
N THR A 81 -0.72 18.56 27.17
CA THR A 81 0.38 17.59 27.23
C THR A 81 -0.11 16.29 27.85
N VAL A 82 0.05 15.20 27.14
CA VAL A 82 -0.31 13.85 27.57
C VAL A 82 0.97 13.06 27.85
N ALA A 83 1.08 12.53 29.08
CA ALA A 83 2.17 11.62 29.46
C ALA A 83 1.75 10.15 29.18
N ALA A 84 2.69 9.36 28.68
CA ALA A 84 2.50 7.95 28.38
C ALA A 84 3.79 7.14 28.57
N ASP A 85 3.66 5.82 28.67
CA ASP A 85 4.80 4.90 28.73
C ASP A 85 5.48 4.73 27.38
N ALA A 86 4.75 4.92 26.29
CA ALA A 86 5.23 4.84 24.92
C ALA A 86 4.45 5.76 23.96
N LEU A 87 5.10 6.18 22.89
CA LEU A 87 4.52 6.89 21.75
C LEU A 87 4.78 6.11 20.46
N VAL A 88 3.72 5.89 19.69
CA VAL A 88 3.81 5.23 18.39
C VAL A 88 3.41 6.23 17.29
N GLY A 89 4.37 6.62 16.46
CA GLY A 89 4.11 7.40 15.25
C GLY A 89 3.54 6.51 14.15
N ALA A 90 2.22 6.55 13.96
CA ALA A 90 1.50 5.83 12.91
C ALA A 90 0.77 6.83 11.98
N ASP A 91 1.36 8.00 11.82
CA ASP A 91 0.82 9.22 11.22
C ASP A 91 1.17 9.38 9.72
N GLY A 92 1.59 8.26 9.09
CA GLY A 92 1.71 8.13 7.64
C GLY A 92 2.98 8.75 7.04
N LEU A 93 2.99 8.93 5.73
CA LEU A 93 4.14 9.44 4.96
C LEU A 93 4.62 10.83 5.44
N HIS A 94 3.71 11.67 5.91
CA HIS A 94 3.99 13.02 6.44
C HIS A 94 4.11 13.04 7.96
N SER A 95 4.54 11.93 8.54
CA SER A 95 4.66 11.75 9.99
C SER A 95 5.40 12.90 10.68
N ALA A 96 4.71 13.57 11.59
CA ALA A 96 5.31 14.60 12.43
C ALA A 96 6.23 13.96 13.48
N VAL A 97 5.94 12.73 13.92
CA VAL A 97 6.83 11.96 14.80
C VAL A 97 8.14 11.66 14.09
N ARG A 98 8.09 11.17 12.83
CA ARG A 98 9.28 10.92 12.02
C ARG A 98 10.09 12.19 11.76
N ALA A 99 9.43 13.29 11.42
CA ALA A 99 10.08 14.57 11.19
C ALA A 99 10.85 15.07 12.42
N GLN A 100 10.34 14.83 13.64
CA GLN A 100 11.07 15.17 14.86
C GLN A 100 12.25 14.21 15.14
N LEU A 101 12.13 12.94 14.78
CA LEU A 101 13.21 11.95 14.94
C LEU A 101 14.32 12.10 13.88
N TYR A 102 13.97 12.57 12.69
CA TYR A 102 14.84 12.74 11.53
C TYR A 102 14.69 14.14 10.92
N PRO A 103 15.13 15.21 11.64
CA PRO A 103 14.92 16.59 11.21
C PRO A 103 15.58 16.97 9.89
N ASP A 104 16.67 16.27 9.54
CA ASP A 104 17.44 16.52 8.31
C ASP A 104 17.03 15.58 7.15
N GLU A 105 15.96 14.80 7.30
CA GLU A 105 15.50 13.90 6.26
C GLU A 105 14.99 14.68 5.03
N PRO A 106 15.40 14.30 3.80
CA PRO A 106 14.95 14.96 2.59
C PRO A 106 13.44 14.71 2.33
N ALA A 107 12.88 15.47 1.40
CA ALA A 107 11.54 15.24 0.89
C ALA A 107 11.39 13.81 0.34
N PRO A 108 10.16 13.26 0.29
CA PRO A 108 9.90 11.97 -0.31
C PRO A 108 10.43 11.87 -1.75
N LEU A 109 10.89 10.70 -2.13
CA LEU A 109 11.45 10.41 -3.45
C LEU A 109 10.34 10.08 -4.44
N TRP A 110 10.27 10.80 -5.54
CA TRP A 110 9.34 10.54 -6.63
C TRP A 110 10.05 9.77 -7.76
N ASN A 111 9.35 8.78 -8.32
CA ASN A 111 9.89 7.95 -9.39
C ASN A 111 9.46 8.36 -10.82
N GLY A 112 8.88 9.55 -10.99
CA GLY A 112 8.39 10.03 -12.29
C GLY A 112 7.00 9.50 -12.68
N ILE A 113 6.31 8.74 -11.80
CA ILE A 113 4.98 8.20 -12.05
C ILE A 113 3.93 9.00 -11.28
N ARG A 114 2.89 9.42 -12.00
CA ARG A 114 1.67 9.99 -11.43
C ARG A 114 0.57 8.92 -11.41
N LEU A 115 -0.18 8.90 -10.31
CA LEU A 115 -1.30 8.00 -10.13
C LEU A 115 -2.61 8.78 -10.10
N TRP A 116 -3.60 8.25 -10.80
CA TRP A 116 -5.00 8.58 -10.57
C TRP A 116 -5.72 7.34 -10.05
N ARG A 117 -6.59 7.53 -9.09
CA ARG A 117 -7.40 6.45 -8.53
C ARG A 117 -8.85 6.84 -8.44
N GLY A 118 -9.70 5.86 -8.72
CA GLY A 118 -11.12 5.98 -8.52
C GLY A 118 -11.76 4.65 -8.16
N ILE A 119 -13.02 4.74 -7.77
CA ILE A 119 -13.87 3.60 -7.45
C ILE A 119 -15.14 3.74 -8.28
N THR A 120 -15.49 2.66 -8.99
CA THR A 120 -16.66 2.65 -9.89
C THR A 120 -17.47 1.38 -9.66
N GLU A 121 -18.79 1.51 -9.51
CA GLU A 121 -19.68 0.34 -9.56
C GLU A 121 -19.98 -0.01 -11.02
N ALA A 122 -19.59 -1.22 -11.43
CA ALA A 122 -19.68 -1.70 -12.80
C ALA A 122 -20.12 -3.17 -12.85
N ASP A 123 -20.22 -3.72 -14.05
CA ASP A 123 -20.36 -5.16 -14.22
C ASP A 123 -19.09 -5.89 -13.81
N PRO A 124 -19.18 -7.12 -13.28
CA PRO A 124 -18.00 -7.89 -12.93
C PRO A 124 -17.09 -8.14 -14.14
N ILE A 125 -15.80 -7.89 -13.99
CA ILE A 125 -14.80 -8.19 -15.02
C ILE A 125 -14.25 -9.61 -14.85
N LEU A 126 -13.96 -10.30 -15.96
CA LEU A 126 -13.37 -11.65 -15.99
C LEU A 126 -14.13 -12.61 -15.04
N THR A 127 -13.49 -13.08 -13.98
CA THR A 127 -14.11 -13.99 -12.99
C THR A 127 -14.95 -13.28 -11.92
N GLY A 128 -15.02 -11.95 -11.93
CA GLY A 128 -15.62 -11.15 -10.84
C GLY A 128 -14.73 -11.05 -9.58
N ARG A 129 -13.62 -11.80 -9.52
CA ARG A 129 -12.65 -11.83 -8.39
C ARG A 129 -11.21 -11.67 -8.85
N THR A 130 -11.01 -11.25 -10.08
CA THR A 130 -9.69 -11.10 -10.69
C THR A 130 -9.13 -9.71 -10.40
N MET A 131 -7.87 -9.64 -9.97
CA MET A 131 -7.05 -8.44 -10.07
C MET A 131 -6.37 -8.44 -11.44
N VAL A 132 -6.56 -7.38 -12.18
CA VAL A 132 -5.93 -7.12 -13.48
C VAL A 132 -4.79 -6.15 -13.29
N VAL A 133 -3.64 -6.45 -13.89
CA VAL A 133 -2.50 -5.54 -14.07
C VAL A 133 -2.19 -5.49 -15.56
N MET A 134 -2.19 -4.32 -16.17
CA MET A 134 -2.11 -4.17 -17.61
C MET A 134 -1.27 -2.97 -18.03
N GLY A 135 -0.47 -3.14 -19.07
CA GLY A 135 0.40 -2.08 -19.60
C GLY A 135 1.82 -2.12 -19.07
N SER A 136 2.47 -0.97 -18.89
CA SER A 136 3.87 -0.90 -18.42
C SER A 136 4.14 0.41 -17.68
N ASN A 137 4.86 0.36 -16.58
CA ASN A 137 5.35 1.54 -15.85
C ASN A 137 6.38 2.38 -16.64
N ALA A 138 6.85 1.89 -17.77
CA ALA A 138 7.66 2.69 -18.67
C ALA A 138 6.83 3.78 -19.40
N THR A 139 5.53 3.57 -19.50
CA THR A 139 4.59 4.50 -20.17
C THR A 139 3.31 4.67 -19.34
N SER A 140 2.33 3.77 -19.53
CA SER A 140 1.04 3.78 -18.84
C SER A 140 0.68 2.38 -18.40
N LYS A 141 0.13 2.29 -17.19
CA LYS A 141 -0.30 1.02 -16.57
C LYS A 141 -1.62 1.22 -15.84
N ILE A 142 -2.46 0.20 -15.83
CA ILE A 142 -3.63 0.14 -14.97
C ILE A 142 -3.58 -1.06 -14.04
N VAL A 143 -4.18 -0.88 -12.86
CA VAL A 143 -4.48 -1.97 -11.93
C VAL A 143 -5.96 -1.86 -11.57
N VAL A 144 -6.75 -2.92 -11.84
CA VAL A 144 -8.19 -2.94 -11.60
C VAL A 144 -8.58 -4.20 -10.83
N TYR A 145 -9.36 -4.05 -9.77
CA TYR A 145 -9.82 -5.18 -8.95
C TYR A 145 -11.07 -4.86 -8.15
N PRO A 146 -11.93 -5.86 -7.88
CA PRO A 146 -13.13 -5.69 -7.05
C PRO A 146 -12.75 -5.56 -5.57
N ILE A 147 -13.51 -4.74 -4.82
CA ILE A 147 -13.22 -4.41 -3.41
C ILE A 147 -14.42 -4.58 -2.48
N SER A 148 -15.56 -5.10 -2.94
CA SER A 148 -16.75 -5.22 -2.11
C SER A 148 -17.54 -6.50 -2.39
N MET A 149 -17.65 -7.35 -1.38
CA MET A 149 -18.54 -8.50 -1.41
C MET A 149 -20.03 -8.11 -1.32
N ARG A 150 -20.34 -6.94 -0.76
CA ARG A 150 -21.73 -6.44 -0.71
C ARG A 150 -22.25 -6.17 -2.11
N THR A 151 -21.41 -5.60 -2.97
CA THR A 151 -21.73 -5.32 -4.36
C THR A 151 -21.81 -6.63 -5.17
N GLU A 152 -20.90 -7.57 -4.94
CA GLU A 152 -20.91 -8.91 -5.56
C GLU A 152 -22.22 -9.65 -5.31
N ARG A 153 -22.79 -9.60 -4.08
CA ARG A 153 -24.07 -10.23 -3.75
C ARG A 153 -25.26 -9.66 -4.53
N ARG A 154 -25.11 -8.48 -5.12
CA ARG A 154 -26.12 -7.83 -6.00
C ARG A 154 -25.84 -8.07 -7.48
N GLY A 155 -24.85 -8.93 -7.82
CA GLY A 155 -24.44 -9.21 -9.19
C GLY A 155 -23.65 -8.08 -9.85
N ARG A 156 -23.14 -7.12 -9.06
CA ARG A 156 -22.32 -5.99 -9.52
C ARG A 156 -20.92 -6.10 -8.92
N ALA A 157 -19.98 -5.31 -9.42
CA ALA A 157 -18.67 -5.18 -8.84
C ALA A 157 -18.39 -3.72 -8.46
N LEU A 158 -17.88 -3.49 -7.25
CA LEU A 158 -17.26 -2.21 -6.90
C LEU A 158 -15.78 -2.33 -7.26
N LEU A 159 -15.39 -1.73 -8.37
CA LEU A 159 -14.04 -1.81 -8.91
C LEU A 159 -13.21 -0.63 -8.42
N ASN A 160 -12.12 -0.93 -7.71
CA ASN A 160 -11.03 0.03 -7.54
C ASN A 160 -10.16 -0.02 -8.79
N TRP A 161 -9.82 1.14 -9.31
CA TRP A 161 -8.85 1.26 -10.39
C TRP A 161 -7.75 2.25 -10.04
N ALA A 162 -6.56 1.96 -10.50
CA ALA A 162 -5.40 2.85 -10.48
C ALA A 162 -4.87 2.99 -11.90
N ALA A 163 -4.74 4.22 -12.36
CA ALA A 163 -4.12 4.59 -13.63
C ALA A 163 -2.76 5.23 -13.31
N GLU A 164 -1.70 4.62 -13.78
CA GLU A 164 -0.31 5.03 -13.55
C GLU A 164 0.28 5.51 -14.86
N VAL A 165 0.84 6.72 -14.87
CA VAL A 165 1.45 7.32 -16.07
C VAL A 165 2.82 7.84 -15.72
N ARG A 166 3.83 7.45 -16.49
CA ARG A 166 5.17 8.02 -16.41
C ARG A 166 5.18 9.36 -17.12
N LEU A 167 5.51 10.41 -16.38
CA LEU A 167 5.63 11.75 -16.94
C LEU A 167 7.04 12.00 -17.45
N ALA A 168 7.15 12.81 -18.49
CA ALA A 168 8.44 13.21 -19.07
C ALA A 168 9.14 14.31 -18.23
N ASP A 169 8.41 14.98 -17.34
CA ASP A 169 8.93 16.05 -16.49
C ASP A 169 9.44 15.46 -15.18
N ASP A 170 10.72 15.67 -14.89
CA ASP A 170 11.37 15.24 -13.63
C ASP A 170 11.05 16.16 -12.44
N ARG A 171 10.26 17.22 -12.65
CA ARG A 171 9.86 18.14 -11.59
C ARG A 171 8.53 17.72 -11.00
N LEU A 172 8.56 17.33 -9.74
CA LEU A 172 7.39 17.19 -8.94
C LEU A 172 7.02 18.57 -8.36
N ASP A 173 5.93 19.16 -8.84
CA ASP A 173 5.21 20.17 -8.07
C ASP A 173 4.57 19.43 -6.89
N TRP A 174 5.32 19.38 -5.79
CA TRP A 174 4.89 18.65 -4.61
C TRP A 174 3.69 19.39 -3.97
N ASP A 175 2.53 18.74 -4.04
CA ASP A 175 1.37 19.10 -3.26
C ASP A 175 1.21 18.02 -2.16
N PRO A 176 1.36 18.37 -0.88
CA PRO A 176 1.22 17.41 0.21
C PRO A 176 -0.23 16.93 0.44
N ASP A 177 -1.18 17.43 -0.35
CA ASP A 177 -2.59 17.04 -0.23
C ASP A 177 -2.84 15.67 -0.89
N TRP A 178 -2.99 14.64 -0.07
CA TRP A 178 -3.39 13.29 -0.49
C TRP A 178 -4.87 13.15 -0.87
N ASN A 179 -5.66 14.19 -0.69
CA ASN A 179 -7.03 14.29 -1.14
C ASN A 179 -7.16 15.19 -2.38
N LYS A 180 -6.04 15.43 -3.08
CA LYS A 180 -6.06 16.21 -4.31
C LYS A 180 -7.03 15.61 -5.31
N ALA A 181 -8.04 16.37 -5.69
CA ALA A 181 -8.97 15.98 -6.74
C ALA A 181 -8.23 15.87 -8.07
N GLY A 182 -8.29 14.68 -8.67
CA GLY A 182 -7.83 14.43 -10.03
C GLY A 182 -8.93 14.78 -11.03
N ARG A 183 -8.53 15.21 -12.21
CA ARG A 183 -9.46 15.56 -13.29
C ARG A 183 -9.45 14.45 -14.34
N LEU A 184 -10.63 14.05 -14.78
CA LEU A 184 -10.78 13.01 -15.81
C LEU A 184 -10.04 13.40 -17.12
N GLU A 185 -10.12 14.66 -17.51
CA GLU A 185 -9.46 15.20 -18.70
C GLU A 185 -7.93 15.10 -18.67
N ASP A 186 -7.32 15.04 -17.47
CA ASP A 186 -5.87 14.93 -17.32
C ASP A 186 -5.40 13.47 -17.48
N VAL A 187 -6.22 12.49 -17.14
CA VAL A 187 -5.87 11.06 -17.19
C VAL A 187 -6.41 10.34 -18.43
N LEU A 188 -7.61 10.69 -18.88
CA LEU A 188 -8.30 10.01 -19.96
C LEU A 188 -7.50 9.90 -21.27
N PRO A 189 -6.76 10.93 -21.72
CA PRO A 189 -6.01 10.87 -22.97
C PRO A 189 -4.98 9.74 -23.03
N TYR A 190 -4.41 9.32 -21.91
CA TYR A 190 -3.43 8.23 -21.86
C TYR A 190 -4.05 6.84 -22.02
N PHE A 191 -5.37 6.72 -21.88
CA PHE A 191 -6.11 5.46 -21.86
C PHE A 191 -7.30 5.43 -22.82
N ALA A 192 -7.42 6.39 -23.73
CA ALA A 192 -8.59 6.56 -24.60
C ALA A 192 -8.90 5.34 -25.48
N ASP A 193 -7.87 4.60 -25.86
CA ASP A 193 -7.91 3.39 -26.69
C ASP A 193 -7.93 2.07 -25.88
N TRP A 194 -7.97 2.13 -24.54
CA TRP A 194 -7.94 0.93 -23.70
C TRP A 194 -9.35 0.34 -23.53
N LYS A 195 -9.84 -0.23 -24.63
CA LYS A 195 -11.16 -0.85 -24.74
C LYS A 195 -11.02 -2.29 -25.17
N TYR A 196 -11.57 -3.18 -24.39
CA TYR A 196 -11.48 -4.63 -24.57
C TYR A 196 -12.88 -5.23 -24.37
N ASP A 197 -13.16 -6.41 -24.88
CA ASP A 197 -14.46 -7.09 -24.75
C ASP A 197 -14.93 -7.22 -23.28
N TRP A 198 -13.97 -7.30 -22.34
CA TRP A 198 -14.23 -7.50 -20.93
C TRP A 198 -14.00 -6.24 -20.07
N LEU A 199 -13.47 -5.14 -20.63
CA LEU A 199 -13.22 -3.87 -19.94
C LEU A 199 -13.20 -2.68 -20.92
N ASP A 200 -14.10 -1.73 -20.74
CA ASP A 200 -13.96 -0.37 -21.28
C ASP A 200 -13.40 0.54 -20.19
N PHE A 201 -12.07 0.72 -20.18
CA PHE A 201 -11.41 1.48 -19.10
C PHE A 201 -11.75 2.99 -19.14
N PRO A 202 -11.82 3.66 -20.31
CA PRO A 202 -12.37 5.01 -20.40
C PRO A 202 -13.76 5.17 -19.78
N ALA A 203 -14.69 4.25 -20.09
CA ALA A 203 -16.03 4.29 -19.53
C ALA A 203 -16.03 4.05 -18.01
N LEU A 204 -15.17 3.14 -17.53
CA LEU A 204 -15.00 2.88 -16.09
C LEU A 204 -14.52 4.14 -15.35
N MET A 205 -13.50 4.84 -15.88
CA MET A 205 -13.00 6.08 -15.29
C MET A 205 -14.05 7.18 -15.27
N SER A 206 -14.80 7.33 -16.36
CA SER A 206 -15.81 8.39 -16.52
C SER A 206 -17.01 8.24 -15.58
N GLN A 207 -17.23 7.05 -15.04
CA GLN A 207 -18.34 6.74 -14.11
C GLN A 207 -17.89 6.82 -12.64
N ALA A 208 -16.62 7.11 -12.36
CA ALA A 208 -16.16 7.29 -10.99
C ALA A 208 -16.78 8.54 -10.36
N ALA A 209 -17.30 8.40 -9.14
CA ALA A 209 -17.86 9.53 -8.40
C ALA A 209 -16.77 10.55 -7.99
N GLU A 210 -15.55 10.05 -7.80
CA GLU A 210 -14.38 10.85 -7.41
C GLU A 210 -13.13 10.22 -8.02
N ILE A 211 -12.23 11.07 -8.47
CA ILE A 211 -10.89 10.70 -8.90
C ILE A 211 -9.91 11.44 -8.00
N LEU A 212 -8.96 10.72 -7.42
CA LEU A 212 -7.86 11.29 -6.64
C LEU A 212 -6.56 11.20 -7.46
N GLU A 213 -5.73 12.23 -7.33
CA GLU A 213 -4.44 12.33 -8.01
C GLU A 213 -3.31 12.48 -7.01
N TYR A 214 -2.24 11.70 -7.14
CA TYR A 214 -1.05 11.83 -6.33
C TYR A 214 0.19 11.23 -6.98
N PRO A 215 1.39 11.70 -6.59
CA PRO A 215 2.65 11.13 -7.08
C PRO A 215 2.91 9.75 -6.46
N MET A 216 3.60 8.88 -7.21
CA MET A 216 4.14 7.65 -6.65
C MET A 216 5.45 7.96 -5.93
N VAL A 217 5.40 8.04 -4.62
CA VAL A 217 6.53 8.41 -3.78
C VAL A 217 6.81 7.37 -2.71
N ASP A 218 8.05 7.34 -2.25
CA ASP A 218 8.51 6.63 -1.06
C ASP A 218 9.54 7.48 -0.29
N ARG A 219 10.15 6.91 0.73
CA ARG A 219 11.30 7.47 1.45
C ARG A 219 12.40 6.45 1.56
N ASP A 220 13.62 6.91 1.76
CA ASP A 220 14.70 6.00 2.08
C ASP A 220 14.43 5.25 3.40
N PRO A 221 14.71 3.94 3.41
CA PRO A 221 14.68 3.17 4.64
C PRO A 221 15.62 3.77 5.70
N VAL A 222 15.12 3.89 6.93
CA VAL A 222 15.92 4.39 8.05
C VAL A 222 16.53 3.23 8.84
N ASP A 223 17.66 3.49 9.49
CA ASP A 223 18.43 2.48 10.24
C ASP A 223 17.84 2.21 11.63
N ARG A 224 16.82 2.96 12.03
CA ARG A 224 16.24 2.86 13.37
C ARG A 224 14.79 3.34 13.35
N TRP A 225 13.87 2.55 13.92
CA TRP A 225 12.48 2.96 14.11
C TRP A 225 12.18 3.40 15.54
N THR A 226 12.94 2.87 16.53
CA THR A 226 12.70 3.08 17.95
C THR A 226 13.78 3.95 18.59
N PHE A 227 13.36 4.99 19.32
CA PHE A 227 14.19 5.94 20.04
C PHE A 227 13.68 6.04 21.48
N GLY A 228 14.21 5.19 22.39
CA GLY A 228 13.72 5.09 23.75
C GLY A 228 12.27 4.64 23.80
N ARG A 229 11.38 5.54 24.22
CA ARG A 229 9.94 5.28 24.36
C ARG A 229 9.10 5.71 23.17
N VAL A 230 9.75 6.00 22.04
CA VAL A 230 9.08 6.42 20.81
C VAL A 230 9.45 5.48 19.67
N THR A 231 8.48 5.03 18.88
CA THR A 231 8.69 4.21 17.68
C THR A 231 7.82 4.66 16.51
N LEU A 232 8.21 4.26 15.30
CA LEU A 232 7.44 4.46 14.07
C LEU A 232 6.76 3.16 13.65
N LEU A 233 5.61 3.28 12.95
CA LEU A 233 4.81 2.15 12.46
C LEU A 233 4.18 2.48 11.10
N GLY A 234 4.08 1.48 10.22
CA GLY A 234 3.42 1.62 8.92
C GLY A 234 4.10 2.66 8.03
N ASP A 235 3.34 3.48 7.30
CA ASP A 235 3.89 4.47 6.37
C ASP A 235 4.70 5.59 7.06
N ALA A 236 4.61 5.76 8.37
CA ALA A 236 5.52 6.61 9.13
C ALA A 236 6.94 6.01 9.20
N ALA A 237 7.04 4.68 9.28
CA ALA A 237 8.31 3.96 9.34
C ALA A 237 8.87 3.62 7.95
N HIS A 238 8.01 3.16 7.04
CA HIS A 238 8.40 2.53 5.78
C HIS A 238 7.44 2.84 4.63
N PRO A 239 7.26 4.12 4.26
CA PRO A 239 6.47 4.45 3.07
C PRO A 239 7.10 3.80 1.85
N MET A 240 6.30 3.15 1.01
CA MET A 240 6.78 2.38 -0.13
C MET A 240 5.87 2.56 -1.35
N TYR A 241 6.44 2.34 -2.53
CA TYR A 241 5.62 2.29 -3.74
C TYR A 241 4.55 1.18 -3.63
N PRO A 242 3.35 1.38 -4.21
CA PRO A 242 2.26 0.40 -4.12
C PRO A 242 2.51 -0.87 -4.96
N ILE A 243 3.74 -1.16 -5.29
CA ILE A 243 4.19 -2.33 -6.05
C ILE A 243 4.11 -3.58 -5.17
N GLY A 244 3.47 -4.63 -5.68
CA GLY A 244 3.29 -5.89 -4.94
C GLY A 244 2.26 -5.83 -3.80
N SER A 245 1.55 -4.69 -3.60
CA SER A 245 0.46 -4.53 -2.62
C SER A 245 0.89 -4.76 -1.16
N ASN A 246 2.13 -4.40 -0.81
CA ASN A 246 2.72 -4.71 0.50
C ASN A 246 2.35 -3.73 1.61
N GLY A 247 2.27 -2.42 1.37
CA GLY A 247 2.21 -1.39 2.41
C GLY A 247 1.18 -1.64 3.51
N GLY A 248 -0.10 -1.80 3.15
CA GLY A 248 -1.15 -2.05 4.14
C GLY A 248 -0.99 -3.38 4.90
N SER A 249 -0.52 -4.44 4.24
CA SER A 249 -0.26 -5.73 4.89
C SER A 249 0.89 -5.65 5.89
N GLN A 250 1.95 -4.90 5.56
CA GLN A 250 3.08 -4.70 6.46
C GLN A 250 2.68 -3.85 7.67
N ALA A 251 1.89 -2.80 7.49
CA ALA A 251 1.38 -1.98 8.60
C ALA A 251 0.50 -2.79 9.59
N ILE A 252 -0.36 -3.69 9.06
CA ILE A 252 -1.15 -4.61 9.91
C ILE A 252 -0.24 -5.57 10.68
N LEU A 253 0.80 -6.11 10.03
CA LEU A 253 1.75 -7.00 10.67
C LEU A 253 2.61 -6.25 11.70
N ASP A 254 3.00 -5.01 11.44
CA ASP A 254 3.69 -4.15 12.40
C ASP A 254 2.88 -3.97 13.67
N ALA A 255 1.60 -3.58 13.55
CA ALA A 255 0.72 -3.41 14.70
C ALA A 255 0.57 -4.70 15.51
N ARG A 256 0.53 -5.85 14.84
CA ARG A 256 0.43 -7.16 15.49
C ARG A 256 1.71 -7.54 16.22
N VAL A 257 2.88 -7.34 15.61
CA VAL A 257 4.19 -7.61 16.24
C VAL A 257 4.44 -6.63 17.38
N LEU A 258 4.15 -5.35 17.19
CA LEU A 258 4.27 -4.34 18.24
C LEU A 258 3.44 -4.72 19.49
N ALA A 259 2.18 -5.10 19.29
CA ALA A 259 1.31 -5.54 20.39
C ALA A 259 1.86 -6.80 21.09
N HIS A 260 2.41 -7.75 20.34
CA HIS A 260 3.04 -8.95 20.88
C HIS A 260 4.26 -8.62 21.74
N GLU A 261 5.18 -7.81 21.22
CA GLU A 261 6.43 -7.46 21.93
C GLU A 261 6.17 -6.59 23.16
N LEU A 262 5.23 -5.64 23.08
CA LEU A 262 4.82 -4.86 24.26
C LEU A 262 4.19 -5.74 25.34
N ALA A 263 3.38 -6.73 24.97
CA ALA A 263 2.77 -7.65 25.93
C ALA A 263 3.77 -8.65 26.54
N ALA A 264 4.84 -8.97 25.82
CA ALA A 264 5.89 -9.90 26.26
C ALA A 264 6.97 -9.23 27.13
N SER A 265 7.11 -7.90 27.04
CA SER A 265 8.16 -7.14 27.73
C SER A 265 7.66 -6.56 29.05
N GLY A 266 8.59 -6.44 30.01
CA GLY A 266 8.30 -5.82 31.32
C GLY A 266 8.35 -4.28 31.28
N ASP A 267 8.98 -3.70 30.26
CA ASP A 267 9.10 -2.26 30.05
C ASP A 267 8.73 -1.91 28.58
N ALA A 268 8.03 -0.79 28.41
CA ALA A 268 7.58 -0.37 27.09
C ALA A 268 8.75 -0.09 26.13
N ALA A 269 9.84 0.50 26.58
CA ALA A 269 11.00 0.79 25.72
C ALA A 269 11.68 -0.51 25.24
N GLU A 270 11.73 -1.55 26.06
CA GLU A 270 12.23 -2.87 25.64
C GLU A 270 11.33 -3.50 24.58
N GLY A 271 10.00 -3.43 24.78
CA GLY A 271 9.02 -3.93 23.81
C GLY A 271 9.09 -3.20 22.45
N LEU A 272 9.24 -1.88 22.47
CA LEU A 272 9.44 -1.09 21.24
C LEU A 272 10.74 -1.48 20.51
N LEU A 273 11.83 -1.69 21.26
CA LEU A 273 13.11 -2.11 20.67
C LEU A 273 13.04 -3.53 20.09
N ALA A 274 12.33 -4.45 20.75
CA ALA A 274 12.09 -5.80 20.24
C ALA A 274 11.28 -5.77 18.92
N TYR A 275 10.24 -4.94 18.87
CA TYR A 275 9.47 -4.69 17.67
C TYR A 275 10.35 -4.17 16.51
N ASP A 276 11.18 -3.15 16.75
CA ASP A 276 12.11 -2.60 15.74
C ASP A 276 13.01 -3.72 15.19
N LYS A 277 13.65 -4.49 16.05
CA LYS A 277 14.53 -5.61 15.67
C LYS A 277 13.81 -6.67 14.84
N ALA A 278 12.55 -6.96 15.17
CA ALA A 278 11.77 -7.98 14.47
C ALA A 278 11.31 -7.52 13.08
N ARG A 279 11.03 -6.22 12.92
CA ARG A 279 10.32 -5.72 11.73
C ARG A 279 11.18 -4.90 10.78
N ARG A 280 12.08 -4.08 11.28
CA ARG A 280 12.75 -3.05 10.48
C ARG A 280 13.51 -3.62 9.26
N GLU A 281 14.43 -4.54 9.47
CA GLU A 281 15.24 -5.06 8.36
C GLU A 281 14.43 -5.81 7.30
N PRO A 282 13.51 -6.74 7.65
CA PRO A 282 12.66 -7.38 6.65
C PRO A 282 11.82 -6.38 5.85
N VAL A 283 11.29 -5.35 6.49
CA VAL A 283 10.44 -4.35 5.80
C VAL A 283 11.27 -3.36 4.98
N ASN A 284 12.42 -2.93 5.46
CA ASN A 284 13.36 -2.13 4.69
C ASN A 284 13.79 -2.85 3.39
N ALA A 285 13.96 -4.17 3.44
CA ALA A 285 14.23 -4.96 2.25
C ALA A 285 13.05 -4.93 1.26
N ILE A 286 11.80 -4.94 1.75
CA ILE A 286 10.60 -4.78 0.90
C ILE A 286 10.57 -3.39 0.25
N VAL A 287 10.85 -2.31 0.99
CA VAL A 287 10.91 -0.95 0.43
C VAL A 287 11.89 -0.89 -0.73
N ARG A 288 13.11 -1.41 -0.56
CA ARG A 288 14.12 -1.45 -1.63
C ARG A 288 13.65 -2.28 -2.82
N ALA A 289 13.07 -3.46 -2.56
CA ALA A 289 12.55 -4.34 -3.61
C ALA A 289 11.39 -3.70 -4.41
N CYS A 290 10.54 -2.89 -3.77
CA CYS A 290 9.47 -2.17 -4.46
C CYS A 290 10.02 -1.13 -5.47
N ARG A 291 11.20 -0.55 -5.22
CA ARG A 291 11.85 0.39 -6.16
C ARG A 291 12.32 -0.30 -7.44
N ASP A 292 12.77 -1.54 -7.35
CA ASP A 292 13.20 -2.34 -8.51
C ASP A 292 12.04 -2.81 -9.38
N MET A 293 10.80 -2.59 -8.94
CA MET A 293 9.55 -2.93 -9.63
C MET A 293 9.57 -4.34 -10.27
N PRO A 294 9.89 -5.40 -9.53
CA PRO A 294 10.07 -6.74 -10.12
C PRO A 294 8.80 -7.28 -10.74
N ALA A 295 7.62 -6.91 -10.23
CA ALA A 295 6.33 -7.25 -10.81
C ALA A 295 6.13 -6.65 -12.22
N ASP A 296 6.73 -5.49 -12.46
CA ASP A 296 6.57 -4.76 -13.70
C ASP A 296 7.61 -5.15 -14.76
N ARG A 297 8.66 -5.90 -14.38
CA ARG A 297 9.69 -6.36 -15.35
C ARG A 297 9.11 -7.19 -16.48
N VAL A 298 8.17 -8.10 -16.20
CA VAL A 298 7.54 -8.90 -17.24
C VAL A 298 6.73 -8.01 -18.20
N LEU A 299 5.97 -7.06 -17.66
CA LEU A 299 5.19 -6.11 -18.45
C LEU A 299 6.10 -5.23 -19.32
N HIS A 300 7.18 -4.74 -18.74
CA HIS A 300 8.17 -3.93 -19.45
C HIS A 300 8.85 -4.72 -20.56
N THR A 301 9.31 -5.93 -20.30
CA THR A 301 9.93 -6.80 -21.31
C THR A 301 8.98 -7.09 -22.46
N VAL A 302 7.72 -7.40 -22.17
CA VAL A 302 6.71 -7.64 -23.20
C VAL A 302 6.44 -6.36 -24.00
N SER A 303 6.32 -5.21 -23.36
CA SER A 303 6.10 -3.93 -24.08
C SER A 303 7.25 -3.54 -25.01
N GLN A 304 8.48 -3.94 -24.68
CA GLN A 304 9.65 -3.72 -25.54
C GLN A 304 9.73 -4.70 -26.71
N ARG A 305 9.46 -6.01 -26.46
CA ARG A 305 9.60 -7.05 -27.48
C ARG A 305 8.40 -7.13 -28.43
N ALA A 306 7.21 -6.76 -27.92
CA ALA A 306 5.95 -6.78 -28.70
C ALA A 306 5.17 -5.48 -28.54
N PRO A 307 5.70 -4.32 -29.01
CA PRO A 307 5.06 -3.01 -28.84
C PRO A 307 3.71 -2.89 -29.56
N GLN A 308 3.42 -3.78 -30.51
CA GLN A 308 2.16 -3.83 -31.27
C GLN A 308 1.22 -4.96 -30.78
N GLY A 309 1.53 -5.58 -29.64
CA GLY A 309 0.83 -6.77 -29.15
C GLY A 309 1.37 -8.06 -29.73
N PHE A 310 0.77 -9.18 -29.34
CA PHE A 310 1.19 -10.54 -29.74
C PHE A 310 -0.04 -11.45 -29.87
N THR A 311 0.13 -12.56 -30.59
CA THR A 311 -0.89 -13.61 -30.70
C THR A 311 -0.71 -14.65 -29.61
N SER A 312 0.54 -15.08 -29.36
CA SER A 312 0.90 -15.97 -28.27
C SER A 312 2.03 -15.35 -27.45
N ILE A 313 1.95 -15.45 -26.11
CA ILE A 313 3.03 -14.98 -25.24
C ILE A 313 4.33 -15.77 -25.47
N GLU A 314 4.25 -17.01 -25.92
CA GLU A 314 5.40 -17.85 -26.24
C GLU A 314 6.25 -17.32 -27.39
N ASP A 315 5.65 -16.49 -28.27
CA ASP A 315 6.38 -15.78 -29.33
C ASP A 315 7.23 -14.62 -28.79
N VAL A 316 6.96 -14.15 -27.57
CA VAL A 316 7.59 -12.98 -26.93
C VAL A 316 8.52 -13.36 -25.80
N LEU A 317 8.09 -14.30 -24.96
CA LEU A 317 8.82 -14.83 -23.81
C LEU A 317 8.73 -16.36 -23.80
N SER A 318 9.87 -17.03 -23.68
CA SER A 318 9.85 -18.46 -23.47
C SER A 318 9.23 -18.80 -22.10
N PRO A 319 8.68 -20.00 -21.91
CA PRO A 319 8.17 -20.45 -20.61
C PRO A 319 9.20 -20.35 -19.48
N ASP A 320 10.48 -20.60 -19.76
CA ASP A 320 11.57 -20.52 -18.79
C ASP A 320 11.86 -19.05 -18.39
N GLU A 321 11.89 -18.12 -19.35
CA GLU A 321 12.03 -16.69 -19.06
C GLU A 321 10.85 -16.18 -18.21
N LEU A 322 9.63 -16.54 -18.57
CA LEU A 322 8.43 -16.15 -17.83
C LEU A 322 8.44 -16.69 -16.39
N ASN A 323 8.82 -17.96 -16.22
CA ASN A 323 8.96 -18.58 -14.89
C ASN A 323 10.07 -17.92 -14.07
N THR A 324 11.19 -17.57 -14.68
CA THR A 324 12.31 -16.90 -14.01
C THR A 324 11.88 -15.52 -13.49
N ILE A 325 11.26 -14.70 -14.35
CA ILE A 325 10.83 -13.35 -13.99
C ILE A 325 9.71 -13.39 -12.94
N SER A 326 8.73 -14.27 -13.11
CA SER A 326 7.61 -14.43 -12.16
C SER A 326 8.06 -15.04 -10.83
N GLY A 327 9.05 -15.93 -10.85
CA GLY A 327 9.69 -16.48 -9.65
C GLY A 327 10.45 -15.43 -8.85
N ALA A 328 11.21 -14.57 -9.50
CA ALA A 328 11.87 -13.44 -8.87
C ALA A 328 10.87 -12.47 -8.20
N TYR A 329 9.70 -12.24 -8.83
CA TYR A 329 8.62 -11.47 -8.22
C TYR A 329 8.11 -12.10 -6.91
N ARG A 330 7.87 -13.42 -6.91
CA ARG A 330 7.42 -14.12 -5.69
C ARG A 330 8.42 -14.04 -4.55
N GLN A 331 9.71 -14.17 -4.83
CA GLN A 331 10.78 -14.01 -3.83
C GLN A 331 10.83 -12.58 -3.28
N THR A 332 10.75 -11.57 -4.15
CA THR A 332 10.85 -10.15 -3.76
C THR A 332 9.59 -9.62 -3.08
N SER A 333 8.41 -10.18 -3.38
CA SER A 333 7.16 -9.81 -2.72
C SER A 333 6.99 -10.46 -1.34
N PHE A 334 8.00 -11.17 -0.84
CA PHE A 334 7.94 -11.91 0.42
C PHE A 334 6.70 -12.81 0.53
N SER A 335 6.28 -13.36 -0.59
CA SER A 335 5.09 -14.19 -0.75
C SER A 335 5.43 -15.67 -0.91
N ASP A 336 6.56 -16.10 -0.35
CA ASP A 336 6.90 -17.53 -0.28
C ASP A 336 5.87 -18.26 0.58
N VAL A 337 5.22 -19.27 -0.03
CA VAL A 337 4.09 -19.97 0.58
C VAL A 337 4.53 -20.76 1.82
N GLU A 338 5.65 -21.45 1.77
CA GLU A 338 6.15 -22.28 2.86
C GLU A 338 6.60 -21.41 4.05
N ALA A 339 7.36 -20.34 3.77
CA ALA A 339 7.80 -19.39 4.77
C ALA A 339 6.65 -18.70 5.49
N LEU A 340 5.60 -18.30 4.75
CA LEU A 340 4.43 -17.65 5.35
C LEU A 340 3.55 -18.64 6.12
N ASN A 341 3.35 -19.85 5.61
CA ASN A 341 2.54 -20.87 6.29
C ASN A 341 3.16 -21.36 7.60
N SER A 342 4.49 -21.33 7.72
CA SER A 342 5.24 -21.72 8.93
C SER A 342 5.50 -20.59 9.92
N ARG A 343 5.20 -19.33 9.56
CA ARG A 343 5.47 -18.16 10.36
C ARG A 343 4.68 -18.18 11.68
N PRO A 344 5.29 -17.76 12.81
CA PRO A 344 4.59 -17.59 14.08
C PRO A 344 3.40 -16.61 13.99
N SER A 345 2.37 -16.84 14.78
CA SER A 345 1.14 -16.03 14.73
C SER A 345 1.24 -14.67 15.43
N TYR A 346 2.28 -14.36 16.17
CA TYR A 346 2.42 -13.15 16.99
C TYR A 346 1.15 -12.84 17.81
N THR A 347 0.58 -13.83 18.45
CA THR A 347 -0.56 -13.64 19.32
C THR A 347 -0.04 -13.08 20.66
N ALA A 348 -0.53 -11.91 21.06
CA ALA A 348 -0.22 -11.40 22.39
C ALA A 348 -0.82 -12.35 23.44
N ALA A 349 -0.03 -12.72 24.44
CA ALA A 349 -0.54 -13.43 25.60
C ALA A 349 -1.57 -12.53 26.31
N ARG A 350 -2.68 -13.14 26.79
CA ARG A 350 -3.71 -12.43 27.54
C ARG A 350 -3.27 -12.27 28.98
#